data_8209088a0bcf7744481bd249640a1861
#
_entry.id   8209088a0bcf7744481bd249640a1861
#
_cell.length_a   1.000
_cell.length_b   1.000
_cell.length_c   1.000
_cell.angle_alpha   90.00
_cell.angle_beta   90.00
_cell.angle_gamma   90.00
#
_symmetry.space_group_name_H-M   'P 1'
#
loop_
_entity.id
_entity.type
_entity.pdbx_description
1 polymer ?
#
loop_
_entity_poly.entity_id
_entity_poly.type
_entity_poly.pdbx_seq_one_letter_code
_entity_poly.pdbx_strand_id
1 'polypeptide(L)'
;MNRQILLVEPNYKNKYPPMGLMKISTYYKNLGDHVTFFKGDLRELVLDDTFEMLKKQLYANDNTIFWEQYKPQICQFLKRGTVALLEEVPGYKTNPIITDLFRYYRQFFFHKDYFKPEFRKYDRVGITTLFTFYWDITIKTINFAKQLCKTEDGVMVGGVMASILADRVEKATGIKPHVGTLDTPGELDPDNDMVIDT
;
A
#
# COMPACT_ATOMS: atom_id res chain seq x y z
N MET A 1 -1.29 16.73 14.22
CA MET A 1 -0.24 15.72 13.87
C MET A 1 -0.51 15.30 12.46
N ASN A 2 0.48 15.27 11.60
CA ASN A 2 0.31 14.86 10.19
C ASN A 2 0.49 13.33 10.10
N ARG A 3 -0.58 12.57 10.34
CA ARG A 3 -0.57 11.10 10.30
C ARG A 3 -0.52 10.61 8.85
N GLN A 4 0.05 9.42 8.65
CA GLN A 4 0.04 8.72 7.37
C GLN A 4 -1.13 7.74 7.35
N ILE A 5 -2.09 7.98 6.50
CA ILE A 5 -3.32 7.18 6.36
C ILE A 5 -3.27 6.44 5.03
N LEU A 6 -3.45 5.12 5.08
CA LEU A 6 -3.61 4.29 3.89
C LEU A 6 -5.07 3.84 3.77
N LEU A 7 -5.71 4.15 2.66
CA LEU A 7 -7.04 3.65 2.32
C LEU A 7 -6.93 2.61 1.22
N VAL A 8 -7.49 1.44 1.44
CA VAL A 8 -7.29 0.27 0.56
C VAL A 8 -8.62 -0.24 0.04
N GLU A 9 -8.72 -0.34 -1.27
CA GLU A 9 -9.66 -1.21 -1.93
C GLU A 9 -8.90 -2.45 -2.43
N PRO A 10 -9.21 -3.67 -1.94
CA PRO A 10 -8.58 -4.88 -2.44
C PRO A 10 -8.76 -5.03 -3.95
N ASN A 11 -7.97 -5.87 -4.59
CA ASN A 11 -7.98 -6.06 -6.05
C ASN A 11 -9.33 -6.65 -6.56
N TYR A 12 -10.39 -5.90 -6.37
CA TYR A 12 -11.72 -6.24 -6.86
C TYR A 12 -11.88 -5.87 -8.34
N LYS A 13 -12.52 -6.75 -9.10
CA LYS A 13 -12.87 -6.49 -10.49
C LYS A 13 -14.17 -5.66 -10.56
N ASN A 14 -14.13 -4.45 -10.04
CA ASN A 14 -15.26 -3.51 -10.10
C ASN A 14 -14.79 -2.17 -10.67
N LYS A 15 -15.74 -1.45 -11.26
CA LYS A 15 -15.52 -0.11 -11.84
C LYS A 15 -16.15 1.01 -11.01
N TYR A 16 -16.76 0.67 -9.87
CA TYR A 16 -17.43 1.66 -9.04
C TYR A 16 -16.43 2.30 -8.07
N PRO A 17 -16.49 3.64 -7.91
CA PRO A 17 -15.64 4.32 -6.95
C PRO A 17 -15.98 3.89 -5.52
N PRO A 18 -14.99 3.79 -4.63
CA PRO A 18 -15.20 3.37 -3.24
C PRO A 18 -15.72 4.54 -2.39
N MET A 19 -16.98 4.94 -2.57
CA MET A 19 -17.59 6.12 -1.95
C MET A 19 -17.34 6.22 -0.44
N GLY A 20 -17.40 5.09 0.29
CA GLY A 20 -17.10 5.06 1.72
C GLY A 20 -15.67 5.50 2.03
N LEU A 21 -14.68 5.00 1.28
CA LEU A 21 -13.28 5.43 1.44
C LEU A 21 -13.07 6.87 1.02
N MET A 22 -13.75 7.34 -0.02
CA MET A 22 -13.67 8.73 -0.48
C MET A 22 -14.12 9.71 0.63
N LYS A 23 -15.19 9.40 1.34
CA LYS A 23 -15.65 10.19 2.49
C LYS A 23 -14.68 10.12 3.67
N ILE A 24 -14.12 8.95 3.94
CA ILE A 24 -13.08 8.77 4.96
C ILE A 24 -11.82 9.56 4.60
N SER A 25 -11.46 9.61 3.32
CA SER A 25 -10.34 10.45 2.84
C SER A 25 -10.58 11.93 3.14
N THR A 26 -11.73 12.47 2.79
CA THR A 26 -12.11 13.85 3.11
C THR A 26 -11.98 14.13 4.61
N TYR A 27 -12.49 13.22 5.45
CA TYR A 27 -12.39 13.35 6.90
C TYR A 27 -10.95 13.51 7.37
N TYR A 28 -10.05 12.60 6.96
CA TYR A 28 -8.65 12.66 7.38
C TYR A 28 -7.89 13.86 6.77
N LYS A 29 -8.15 14.20 5.51
CA LYS A 29 -7.57 15.39 4.88
C LYS A 29 -7.96 16.68 5.63
N ASN A 30 -9.22 16.79 6.06
CA ASN A 30 -9.70 17.93 6.86
C ASN A 30 -9.02 18.02 8.24
N LEU A 31 -8.53 16.90 8.78
CA LEU A 31 -7.70 16.87 9.99
C LEU A 31 -6.22 17.22 9.75
N GLY A 32 -5.84 17.46 8.50
CA GLY A 32 -4.45 17.72 8.10
C GLY A 32 -3.59 16.46 7.99
N ASP A 33 -4.20 15.28 7.87
CA ASP A 33 -3.49 14.02 7.68
C ASP A 33 -3.12 13.81 6.21
N HIS A 34 -2.05 13.07 5.96
CA HIS A 34 -1.66 12.64 4.62
C HIS A 34 -2.36 11.34 4.27
N VAL A 35 -3.21 11.38 3.24
CA VAL A 35 -4.00 10.21 2.82
C VAL A 35 -3.45 9.65 1.51
N THR A 36 -3.13 8.36 1.52
CA THR A 36 -2.80 7.59 0.32
C THR A 36 -3.95 6.62 0.05
N PHE A 37 -4.47 6.62 -1.17
CA PHE A 37 -5.40 5.60 -1.64
C PHE A 37 -4.67 4.57 -2.49
N PHE A 38 -5.00 3.31 -2.30
CA PHE A 38 -4.48 2.22 -3.11
C PHE A 38 -5.57 1.20 -3.43
N LYS A 39 -5.71 0.86 -4.71
CA LYS A 39 -6.58 -0.22 -5.20
C LYS A 39 -5.72 -1.29 -5.84
N GLY A 40 -5.78 -2.51 -5.30
CA GLY A 40 -5.02 -3.61 -5.89
C GLY A 40 -4.36 -4.55 -4.88
N ASP A 41 -3.29 -5.19 -5.31
CA ASP A 41 -2.46 -6.05 -4.47
C ASP A 41 -1.44 -5.20 -3.70
N LEU A 42 -1.52 -5.18 -2.38
CA LEU A 42 -0.61 -4.40 -1.52
C LEU A 42 0.88 -4.75 -1.71
N ARG A 43 1.21 -5.88 -2.33
CA ARG A 43 2.59 -6.19 -2.69
C ARG A 43 3.14 -5.25 -3.77
N GLU A 44 2.28 -4.75 -4.65
CA GLU A 44 2.69 -3.75 -5.65
C GLU A 44 2.95 -2.40 -4.98
N LEU A 45 2.10 -2.00 -4.02
CA LEU A 45 2.34 -0.79 -3.22
C LEU A 45 3.70 -0.86 -2.51
N VAL A 46 4.01 -1.98 -1.88
CA VAL A 46 5.30 -2.17 -1.18
C VAL A 46 6.46 -2.21 -2.16
N LEU A 47 6.26 -2.75 -3.37
CA LEU A 47 7.28 -2.74 -4.42
C LEU A 47 7.60 -1.31 -4.87
N ASP A 48 6.57 -0.49 -5.08
CA ASP A 48 6.72 0.92 -5.41
C ASP A 48 7.43 1.69 -4.28
N ASP A 49 7.05 1.46 -3.03
CA ASP A 49 7.73 2.05 -1.88
C ASP A 49 9.22 1.64 -1.81
N THR A 50 9.51 0.36 -2.08
CA THR A 50 10.89 -0.15 -2.11
C THR A 50 11.69 0.50 -3.24
N PHE A 51 11.08 0.68 -4.41
CA PHE A 51 11.70 1.41 -5.51
C PHE A 51 11.99 2.87 -5.12
N GLU A 52 11.06 3.56 -4.49
CA GLU A 52 11.27 4.94 -4.05
C GLU A 52 12.42 5.06 -3.03
N MET A 53 12.51 4.11 -2.10
CA MET A 53 13.63 4.05 -1.16
C MET A 53 14.97 3.84 -1.88
N LEU A 54 15.04 2.88 -2.79
CA LEU A 54 16.22 2.61 -3.62
C LEU A 54 16.57 3.83 -4.48
N LYS A 55 15.60 4.39 -5.18
CA LYS A 55 15.76 5.57 -6.04
C LYS A 55 16.39 6.75 -5.30
N LYS A 56 15.94 7.00 -4.07
CA LYS A 56 16.52 8.04 -3.22
C LYS A 56 18.01 7.81 -2.96
N GLN A 57 18.43 6.58 -2.72
CA GLN A 57 19.82 6.23 -2.51
C GLN A 57 20.63 6.31 -3.82
N LEU A 58 20.04 5.91 -4.93
CA LEU A 58 20.65 6.01 -6.25
C LEU A 58 20.93 7.48 -6.63
N TYR A 59 19.97 8.38 -6.42
CA TYR A 59 20.18 9.82 -6.65
C TYR A 59 21.23 10.44 -5.73
N ALA A 60 21.37 9.94 -4.50
CA ALA A 60 22.44 10.39 -3.60
C ALA A 60 23.85 9.99 -4.09
N ASN A 61 23.97 8.94 -4.90
CA ASN A 61 25.22 8.45 -5.44
C ASN A 61 25.49 8.98 -6.86
N ASP A 62 24.45 9.10 -7.68
CA ASP A 62 24.54 9.64 -9.03
C ASP A 62 23.25 10.36 -9.40
N ASN A 63 23.28 11.68 -9.37
CA ASN A 63 22.15 12.53 -9.70
C ASN A 63 22.05 12.89 -11.19
N THR A 64 22.97 12.41 -12.02
CA THR A 64 22.97 12.65 -13.47
C THR A 64 22.08 11.68 -14.23
N ILE A 65 21.74 10.54 -13.60
CA ILE A 65 20.92 9.49 -14.20
C ILE A 65 19.45 9.73 -13.83
N PHE A 66 18.58 9.72 -14.84
CA PHE A 66 17.12 9.75 -14.61
C PHE A 66 16.60 8.34 -14.26
N TRP A 67 16.68 7.97 -12.98
CA TRP A 67 16.37 6.63 -12.49
C TRP A 67 14.92 6.18 -12.74
N GLU A 68 14.00 7.10 -12.87
CA GLU A 68 12.57 6.80 -13.11
C GLU A 68 12.34 6.03 -14.42
N GLN A 69 13.12 6.29 -15.44
CA GLN A 69 12.99 5.58 -16.72
C GLN A 69 13.32 4.09 -16.63
N TYR A 70 14.06 3.68 -15.60
CA TYR A 70 14.44 2.28 -15.35
C TYR A 70 13.53 1.59 -14.32
N LYS A 71 12.46 2.26 -13.84
CA LYS A 71 11.53 1.72 -12.85
C LYS A 71 11.02 0.33 -13.24
N PRO A 72 10.55 0.06 -14.47
CA PRO A 72 10.02 -1.26 -14.83
C PRO A 72 11.05 -2.38 -14.66
N GLN A 73 12.30 -2.17 -15.12
CA GLN A 73 13.38 -3.15 -15.01
C GLN A 73 13.79 -3.37 -13.56
N ILE A 74 13.93 -2.29 -12.80
CA ILE A 74 14.29 -2.33 -11.38
C ILE A 74 13.22 -3.04 -10.57
N CYS A 75 11.95 -2.68 -10.73
CA CYS A 75 10.85 -3.35 -10.03
C CYS A 75 10.77 -4.83 -10.37
N GLN A 76 10.98 -5.21 -11.62
CA GLN A 76 10.99 -6.60 -12.02
C GLN A 76 12.18 -7.36 -11.43
N PHE A 77 13.35 -6.73 -11.32
CA PHE A 77 14.50 -7.30 -10.61
C PHE A 77 14.20 -7.46 -9.10
N LEU A 78 13.67 -6.44 -8.44
CA LEU A 78 13.29 -6.53 -7.02
C LEU A 78 12.33 -7.69 -6.77
N LYS A 79 11.39 -7.91 -7.68
CA LYS A 79 10.35 -8.95 -7.61
C LYS A 79 10.90 -10.35 -7.88
N ARG A 80 11.70 -10.52 -8.95
CA ARG A 80 12.07 -11.83 -9.50
C ARG A 80 13.56 -12.18 -9.32
N GLY A 81 14.42 -11.19 -9.10
CA GLY A 81 15.87 -11.37 -9.02
C GLY A 81 16.56 -11.60 -10.37
N THR A 82 15.91 -11.27 -11.48
CA THR A 82 16.45 -11.47 -12.84
C THR A 82 17.50 -10.40 -13.15
N VAL A 83 18.76 -10.76 -13.00
CA VAL A 83 19.93 -9.85 -13.16
C VAL A 83 20.04 -9.28 -14.58
N ALA A 84 19.65 -10.05 -15.60
CA ALA A 84 19.71 -9.61 -17.01
C ALA A 84 18.93 -8.30 -17.26
N LEU A 85 17.91 -8.02 -16.47
CA LEU A 85 17.12 -6.77 -16.56
C LEU A 85 17.90 -5.52 -16.13
N LEU A 86 18.96 -5.69 -15.35
CA LEU A 86 19.80 -4.60 -14.87
C LEU A 86 20.99 -4.32 -15.80
N GLU A 87 21.21 -5.10 -16.85
CA GLU A 87 22.35 -4.93 -17.74
C GLU A 87 22.36 -3.58 -18.47
N GLU A 88 21.17 -3.06 -18.75
CA GLU A 88 20.95 -1.76 -19.39
C GLU A 88 20.87 -0.60 -18.38
N VAL A 89 20.86 -0.92 -17.07
CA VAL A 89 20.77 0.10 -16.02
C VAL A 89 22.15 0.69 -15.77
N PRO A 90 22.35 2.01 -15.95
CA PRO A 90 23.64 2.65 -15.77
C PRO A 90 24.23 2.40 -14.38
N GLY A 91 25.54 2.23 -14.34
CA GLY A 91 26.27 2.03 -13.09
C GLY A 91 26.14 0.64 -12.46
N TYR A 92 25.17 -0.19 -12.85
CA TYR A 92 24.95 -1.49 -12.23
C TYR A 92 26.20 -2.40 -12.25
N LYS A 93 26.92 -2.48 -13.39
CA LYS A 93 28.14 -3.29 -13.52
C LYS A 93 29.42 -2.51 -13.21
N THR A 94 29.39 -1.20 -13.26
CA THR A 94 30.59 -0.33 -13.22
C THR A 94 30.79 0.37 -11.88
N ASN A 95 29.72 0.53 -11.09
CA ASN A 95 29.77 1.18 -9.79
C ASN A 95 29.40 0.16 -8.69
N PRO A 96 30.37 -0.26 -7.84
CA PRO A 96 30.12 -1.23 -6.77
C PRO A 96 29.04 -0.79 -5.79
N ILE A 97 28.95 0.52 -5.48
CA ILE A 97 27.94 1.06 -4.54
C ILE A 97 26.54 0.85 -5.11
N ILE A 98 26.35 1.16 -6.39
CA ILE A 98 25.06 0.94 -7.07
C ILE A 98 24.71 -0.54 -7.11
N THR A 99 25.67 -1.40 -7.40
CA THR A 99 25.46 -2.86 -7.37
C THR A 99 25.03 -3.36 -6.00
N ASP A 100 25.67 -2.87 -4.93
CA ASP A 100 25.32 -3.26 -3.56
C ASP A 100 23.96 -2.72 -3.12
N LEU A 101 23.57 -1.52 -3.54
CA LEU A 101 22.21 -0.99 -3.32
C LEU A 101 21.17 -1.90 -3.97
N PHE A 102 21.34 -2.31 -5.21
CA PHE A 102 20.42 -3.23 -5.88
C PHE A 102 20.32 -4.56 -5.13
N ARG A 103 21.46 -5.13 -4.71
CA ARG A 103 21.48 -6.37 -3.93
C ARG A 103 20.76 -6.22 -2.59
N TYR A 104 21.03 -5.14 -1.87
CA TYR A 104 20.41 -4.85 -0.58
C TYR A 104 18.88 -4.75 -0.71
N TYR A 105 18.37 -3.92 -1.63
CA TYR A 105 16.92 -3.72 -1.78
C TYR A 105 16.21 -4.94 -2.36
N ARG A 106 16.91 -5.76 -3.16
CA ARG A 106 16.38 -7.06 -3.57
C ARG A 106 16.19 -8.00 -2.37
N GLN A 107 17.15 -8.06 -1.47
CA GLN A 107 17.04 -8.87 -0.25
C GLN A 107 15.97 -8.31 0.69
N PHE A 108 15.94 -7.01 0.89
CA PHE A 108 14.89 -6.33 1.66
C PHE A 108 13.48 -6.72 1.20
N PHE A 109 13.23 -6.68 -0.10
CA PHE A 109 11.94 -7.08 -0.65
C PHE A 109 11.69 -8.58 -0.53
N PHE A 110 12.68 -9.40 -0.85
CA PHE A 110 12.58 -10.87 -0.81
C PHE A 110 12.32 -11.39 0.60
N HIS A 111 13.05 -10.89 1.61
CA HIS A 111 12.89 -11.27 3.01
C HIS A 111 11.70 -10.60 3.70
N LYS A 112 10.96 -9.75 2.98
CA LYS A 112 9.81 -9.00 3.51
C LYS A 112 10.18 -8.11 4.69
N ASP A 113 11.36 -7.51 4.65
CA ASP A 113 11.84 -6.62 5.70
C ASP A 113 10.97 -5.38 5.89
N TYR A 114 10.16 -5.03 4.88
CA TYR A 114 9.15 -3.98 4.96
C TYR A 114 8.05 -4.23 6.02
N PHE A 115 7.96 -5.44 6.58
CA PHE A 115 7.08 -5.74 7.71
C PHE A 115 7.72 -5.47 9.07
N LYS A 116 9.02 -5.23 9.13
CA LYS A 116 9.70 -4.88 10.37
C LYS A 116 9.17 -3.55 10.91
N PRO A 117 9.04 -3.39 12.23
CA PRO A 117 8.45 -2.20 12.85
C PRO A 117 9.04 -0.86 12.38
N GLU A 118 10.35 -0.81 12.15
CA GLU A 118 11.07 0.38 11.69
C GLU A 118 10.69 0.85 10.28
N PHE A 119 10.09 -0.02 9.47
CA PHE A 119 9.65 0.30 8.11
C PHE A 119 8.15 0.53 7.99
N ARG A 120 7.38 0.31 9.05
CA ARG A 120 5.92 0.55 9.05
C ARG A 120 5.65 2.05 9.08
N LYS A 121 5.06 2.57 8.02
CA LYS A 121 4.86 4.01 7.88
C LYS A 121 3.45 4.50 8.18
N TYR A 122 2.44 3.62 8.16
CA TYR A 122 1.05 4.03 8.28
C TYR A 122 0.57 4.04 9.73
N ASP A 123 -0.03 5.16 10.14
CA ASP A 123 -0.65 5.33 11.45
C ASP A 123 -2.06 4.74 11.48
N ARG A 124 -2.75 4.75 10.31
CA ARG A 124 -4.06 4.14 10.10
C ARG A 124 -4.12 3.46 8.74
N VAL A 125 -4.81 2.33 8.67
CA VAL A 125 -5.11 1.64 7.42
C VAL A 125 -6.59 1.32 7.38
N GLY A 126 -7.32 1.94 6.46
CA GLY A 126 -8.76 1.71 6.24
C GLY A 126 -8.98 0.79 5.04
N ILE A 127 -9.73 -0.29 5.22
CA ILE A 127 -9.97 -1.27 4.17
C ILE A 127 -11.47 -1.39 3.92
N THR A 128 -11.88 -1.17 2.67
CA THR A 128 -13.27 -1.40 2.26
C THR A 128 -13.48 -2.85 1.85
N THR A 129 -14.67 -3.37 2.14
CA THR A 129 -15.09 -4.71 1.73
C THR A 129 -16.38 -4.64 0.91
N LEU A 130 -16.44 -5.35 -0.21
CA LEU A 130 -17.60 -5.33 -1.10
C LEU A 130 -18.45 -6.58 -0.92
N PHE A 131 -18.28 -7.59 -1.78
CA PHE A 131 -19.14 -8.75 -1.83
C PHE A 131 -18.52 -9.98 -1.18
N THR A 132 -19.35 -10.86 -0.68
CA THR A 132 -18.94 -12.08 0.03
C THR A 132 -18.14 -13.06 -0.84
N PHE A 133 -18.32 -13.04 -2.15
CA PHE A 133 -17.55 -13.88 -3.08
C PHE A 133 -16.09 -13.39 -3.26
N TYR A 134 -15.75 -12.21 -2.77
CA TYR A 134 -14.37 -11.72 -2.69
C TYR A 134 -13.67 -12.08 -1.37
N TRP A 135 -14.18 -13.05 -0.63
CA TRP A 135 -13.70 -13.42 0.71
C TRP A 135 -12.19 -13.59 0.77
N ASP A 136 -11.63 -14.48 -0.06
CA ASP A 136 -10.21 -14.84 0.02
C ASP A 136 -9.29 -13.66 -0.21
N ILE A 137 -9.57 -12.84 -1.22
CA ILE A 137 -8.75 -11.67 -1.53
C ILE A 137 -8.86 -10.61 -0.44
N THR A 138 -10.06 -10.43 0.13
CA THR A 138 -10.30 -9.48 1.21
C THR A 138 -9.55 -9.88 2.47
N ILE A 139 -9.65 -11.13 2.92
CA ILE A 139 -8.96 -11.61 4.13
C ILE A 139 -7.44 -11.55 3.96
N LYS A 140 -6.92 -11.92 2.78
CA LYS A 140 -5.49 -11.78 2.47
C LYS A 140 -5.03 -10.32 2.55
N THR A 141 -5.80 -9.40 1.99
CA THR A 141 -5.49 -7.96 2.00
C THR A 141 -5.50 -7.41 3.43
N ILE A 142 -6.50 -7.76 4.26
CA ILE A 142 -6.57 -7.33 5.66
C ILE A 142 -5.34 -7.82 6.44
N ASN A 143 -5.02 -9.11 6.33
CA ASN A 143 -3.88 -9.69 7.05
C ASN A 143 -2.53 -9.13 6.58
N PHE A 144 -2.40 -8.74 5.30
CA PHE A 144 -1.22 -8.05 4.80
C PHE A 144 -1.16 -6.61 5.35
N ALA A 145 -2.27 -5.88 5.30
CA ALA A 145 -2.36 -4.50 5.74
C ALA A 145 -2.04 -4.32 7.24
N LYS A 146 -2.42 -5.29 8.08
CA LYS A 146 -2.04 -5.31 9.51
C LYS A 146 -0.53 -5.16 9.71
N GLN A 147 0.26 -5.80 8.85
CA GLN A 147 1.72 -5.80 8.95
C GLN A 147 2.34 -4.49 8.44
N LEU A 148 1.60 -3.66 7.70
CA LEU A 148 2.04 -2.34 7.24
C LEU A 148 1.69 -1.22 8.21
N CYS A 149 0.72 -1.44 9.09
CA CYS A 149 0.30 -0.47 10.10
C CYS A 149 1.22 -0.48 11.30
N LYS A 150 1.53 0.69 11.88
CA LYS A 150 2.39 0.82 13.06
C LYS A 150 1.83 0.07 14.27
N THR A 151 0.50 0.09 14.43
CA THR A 151 -0.21 -0.60 15.51
C THR A 151 -1.41 -1.36 14.98
N GLU A 152 -1.82 -2.45 15.63
CA GLU A 152 -3.00 -3.22 15.22
C GLU A 152 -4.29 -2.41 15.36
N ASP A 153 -4.40 -1.56 16.36
CA ASP A 153 -5.55 -0.65 16.55
C ASP A 153 -5.70 0.38 15.43
N GLY A 154 -4.66 0.54 14.61
CA GLY A 154 -4.68 1.41 13.45
C GLY A 154 -5.43 0.84 12.25
N VAL A 155 -5.77 -0.45 12.27
CA VAL A 155 -6.43 -1.10 11.13
C VAL A 155 -7.95 -1.06 11.30
N MET A 156 -8.61 -0.49 10.29
CA MET A 156 -10.07 -0.33 10.24
C MET A 156 -10.61 -1.11 9.04
N VAL A 157 -11.61 -1.92 9.26
CA VAL A 157 -12.27 -2.71 8.21
C VAL A 157 -13.76 -2.39 8.23
N GLY A 158 -14.31 -2.07 7.07
CA GLY A 158 -15.74 -1.77 6.93
C GLY A 158 -16.28 -2.14 5.55
N GLY A 159 -17.55 -1.84 5.31
CA GLY A 159 -18.23 -2.09 4.05
C GLY A 159 -19.19 -3.28 4.10
N VAL A 160 -19.74 -3.64 2.93
CA VAL A 160 -20.90 -4.56 2.85
C VAL A 160 -20.57 -5.95 3.38
N MET A 161 -19.50 -6.57 2.91
CA MET A 161 -19.14 -7.93 3.35
C MET A 161 -18.82 -7.97 4.85
N ALA A 162 -18.07 -6.98 5.34
CA ALA A 162 -17.72 -6.88 6.76
C ALA A 162 -18.95 -6.68 7.65
N SER A 163 -19.96 -5.94 7.18
CA SER A 163 -21.21 -5.77 7.90
C SER A 163 -22.07 -7.06 7.96
N ILE A 164 -22.05 -7.85 6.87
CA ILE A 164 -22.85 -9.10 6.79
C ILE A 164 -22.16 -10.26 7.54
N LEU A 165 -20.82 -10.32 7.48
CA LEU A 165 -20.02 -11.44 7.98
C LEU A 165 -19.05 -11.01 9.10
N ALA A 166 -19.46 -10.07 9.96
CA ALA A 166 -18.58 -9.44 10.95
C ALA A 166 -17.81 -10.46 11.81
N ASP A 167 -18.51 -11.41 12.41
CA ASP A 167 -17.88 -12.44 13.27
C ASP A 167 -16.88 -13.32 12.51
N ARG A 168 -17.18 -13.60 11.23
CA ARG A 168 -16.26 -14.41 10.40
C ARG A 168 -15.00 -13.61 10.03
N VAL A 169 -15.15 -12.33 9.74
CA VAL A 169 -14.00 -11.43 9.45
C VAL A 169 -13.14 -11.30 10.69
N GLU A 170 -13.74 -11.04 11.85
CA GLU A 170 -13.03 -10.95 13.12
C GLU A 170 -12.27 -12.25 13.44
N LYS A 171 -12.93 -13.40 13.31
CA LYS A 171 -12.30 -14.71 13.53
C LYS A 171 -11.13 -14.97 12.57
N ALA A 172 -11.22 -14.52 11.31
CA ALA A 172 -10.20 -14.77 10.29
C ALA A 172 -9.02 -13.79 10.33
N THR A 173 -9.22 -12.59 10.89
CA THR A 173 -8.24 -11.50 10.83
C THR A 173 -7.80 -10.98 12.20
N GLY A 174 -8.58 -11.25 13.25
CA GLY A 174 -8.41 -10.65 14.58
C GLY A 174 -8.86 -9.17 14.63
N ILE A 175 -9.39 -8.62 13.53
CA ILE A 175 -9.87 -7.24 13.48
C ILE A 175 -11.38 -7.25 13.55
N LYS A 176 -11.92 -6.54 14.55
CA LYS A 176 -13.37 -6.31 14.67
C LYS A 176 -13.80 -5.28 13.63
N PRO A 177 -14.60 -5.66 12.62
CA PRO A 177 -15.00 -4.73 11.59
C PRO A 177 -16.04 -3.73 12.08
N HIS A 178 -16.09 -2.57 11.45
CA HIS A 178 -17.20 -1.64 11.61
C HIS A 178 -18.42 -2.16 10.86
N VAL A 179 -19.55 -2.25 11.57
CA VAL A 179 -20.82 -2.71 11.03
C VAL A 179 -21.74 -1.53 10.80
N GLY A 180 -22.30 -1.45 9.59
CA GLY A 180 -23.23 -0.37 9.22
C GLY A 180 -22.54 0.84 8.62
N THR A 181 -23.22 1.98 8.68
CA THR A 181 -22.71 3.27 8.20
C THR A 181 -21.87 3.95 9.28
N LEU A 182 -20.92 4.77 8.87
CA LEU A 182 -20.17 5.62 9.81
C LEU A 182 -21.10 6.72 10.30
N ASP A 183 -21.35 6.76 11.60
CA ASP A 183 -22.18 7.79 12.26
C ASP A 183 -21.37 9.09 12.43
N THR A 184 -20.82 9.61 11.33
CA THR A 184 -20.14 10.90 11.37
C THR A 184 -21.18 12.00 11.23
N PRO A 185 -21.32 12.92 12.21
CA PRO A 185 -22.19 14.07 12.06
C PRO A 185 -21.73 14.93 10.88
N GLY A 186 -22.59 15.13 9.93
CA GLY A 186 -22.33 15.93 8.74
C GLY A 186 -22.13 15.07 7.49
N GLU A 187 -22.66 15.58 6.40
CA GLU A 187 -22.44 15.02 5.07
C GLU A 187 -21.02 15.44 4.62
N LEU A 188 -20.09 14.49 4.60
CA LEU A 188 -18.81 14.72 3.96
C LEU A 188 -18.94 14.53 2.46
N ASP A 189 -18.44 15.49 1.70
CA ASP A 189 -18.27 15.33 0.28
C ASP A 189 -17.24 14.24 -0.02
N PRO A 190 -17.46 13.42 -1.06
CA PRO A 190 -16.48 12.42 -1.45
C PRO A 190 -15.23 13.08 -2.01
N ASP A 191 -14.06 12.52 -1.66
CA ASP A 191 -12.77 12.95 -2.22
C ASP A 191 -12.65 12.46 -3.68
N ASN A 192 -12.87 13.37 -4.61
CA ASN A 192 -12.86 13.06 -6.04
C ASN A 192 -11.46 12.79 -6.59
N ASP A 193 -10.39 13.23 -5.90
CA ASP A 193 -9.01 12.97 -6.31
C ASP A 193 -8.64 11.47 -6.23
N MET A 194 -9.44 10.68 -5.49
CA MET A 194 -9.24 9.22 -5.40
C MET A 194 -9.67 8.44 -6.65
N VAL A 195 -10.30 9.09 -7.63
CA VAL A 195 -10.95 8.40 -8.77
C VAL A 195 -10.12 8.50 -10.06
N ILE A 196 -8.97 9.12 -10.03
CA ILE A 196 -8.25 9.58 -11.23
C ILE A 196 -7.66 8.44 -12.08
N ASP A 197 -7.57 7.19 -11.59
CA ASP A 197 -6.93 6.09 -12.32
C ASP A 197 -7.71 4.76 -12.24
N THR A 198 -8.95 4.73 -12.67
CA THR A 198 -9.69 3.46 -12.85
C THR A 198 -9.99 3.13 -14.30
#